data_8de1f4aa4947fa0592292b44598030d9
#
_entry.id   8de1f4aa4947fa0592292b44598030d9
#
_cell.length_a   1.000
_cell.length_b   1.000
_cell.length_c   1.000
_cell.angle_alpha   90.00
_cell.angle_beta   90.00
_cell.angle_gamma   90.00
#
_symmetry.space_group_name_H-M   'P 1'
#
loop_
_entity.id
_entity.type
_entity.pdbx_description
1 polymer ?
#
loop_
_entity_poly.entity_id
_entity_poly.type
_entity_poly.pdbx_seq_one_letter_code
_entity_poly.pdbx_strand_id
1 'polypeptide(L)'
;MIYITYEDLCRDVRENIRKIPRDVCGVIGCPRSGMIPAAMIAEHLNVGLSSPEAVIDCGSVEKALSAHGGRRLRATASKKLLVVEDTCARGRALLSAKEKLKHPVFAGYEPIFLVAYLEGRCDYCMPDIWLRNIREQAKDGPFGWAIYEWNLFAHGKLTERTLFDLDGVLCEEPPDERDVPEYEAYIQNPVPKFIPTAETVHICTYRLLKYTDMTLSGLSKMGLRNCDLKMATGRDRPAWQFKAAFYQDANWLLFVESSDKQARMIHELTGKPVICITTNKLYG
;
A
#
# COMPACT_ATOMS: atom_id res chain seq x y z
N MET A 1 -10.51 -13.03 0.36
CA MET A 1 -9.63 -11.87 0.05
C MET A 1 -8.28 -12.08 0.72
N ILE A 2 -7.17 -11.59 0.14
CA ILE A 2 -5.84 -11.63 0.77
C ILE A 2 -5.33 -10.20 0.99
N TYR A 3 -4.82 -9.93 2.18
CA TYR A 3 -4.15 -8.68 2.57
C TYR A 3 -2.72 -9.00 2.95
N ILE A 4 -1.78 -8.29 2.35
CA ILE A 4 -0.34 -8.51 2.51
C ILE A 4 0.25 -7.29 3.18
N THR A 5 0.88 -7.51 4.34
CA THR A 5 1.49 -6.49 5.17
C THR A 5 2.98 -6.30 4.84
N TYR A 6 3.58 -5.21 5.35
CA TYR A 6 5.04 -5.04 5.32
C TYR A 6 5.76 -6.17 6.08
N GLU A 7 5.16 -6.71 7.14
CA GLU A 7 5.70 -7.85 7.87
C GLU A 7 5.72 -9.11 7.00
N ASP A 8 4.64 -9.37 6.25
CA ASP A 8 4.59 -10.47 5.28
C ASP A 8 5.68 -10.31 4.22
N LEU A 9 5.84 -9.10 3.67
CA LEU A 9 6.87 -8.82 2.67
C LEU A 9 8.29 -9.06 3.23
N CYS A 10 8.56 -8.59 4.45
CA CYS A 10 9.85 -8.82 5.13
C CYS A 10 10.13 -10.32 5.31
N ARG A 11 9.12 -11.10 5.71
CA ARG A 11 9.21 -12.54 5.87
C ARG A 11 9.45 -13.22 4.51
N ASP A 12 8.65 -12.86 3.50
CA ASP A 12 8.71 -13.48 2.16
C ASP A 12 10.05 -13.18 1.47
N VAL A 13 10.62 -12.00 1.63
CA VAL A 13 11.98 -11.66 1.16
C VAL A 13 13.02 -12.56 1.85
N ARG A 14 13.01 -12.62 3.18
CA ARG A 14 13.98 -13.37 3.97
C ARG A 14 13.97 -14.88 3.66
N GLU A 15 12.78 -15.47 3.57
CA GLU A 15 12.62 -16.89 3.30
C GLU A 15 13.01 -17.28 1.87
N ASN A 16 12.87 -16.35 0.93
CA ASN A 16 13.06 -16.61 -0.49
C ASN A 16 14.35 -15.98 -1.07
N ILE A 17 15.17 -15.32 -0.27
CA ILE A 17 16.41 -14.68 -0.73
C ILE A 17 17.34 -15.66 -1.47
N ARG A 18 17.28 -16.96 -1.15
CA ARG A 18 18.05 -18.02 -1.81
C ARG A 18 17.68 -18.26 -3.28
N LYS A 19 16.50 -17.78 -3.73
CA LYS A 19 16.08 -17.86 -5.14
C LYS A 19 16.86 -16.87 -6.02
N ILE A 20 17.46 -15.86 -5.42
CA ILE A 20 18.16 -14.78 -6.11
C ILE A 20 19.61 -15.20 -6.36
N PRO A 21 20.13 -15.06 -7.60
CA PRO A 21 21.53 -15.33 -7.90
C PRO A 21 22.46 -14.50 -7.03
N ARG A 22 23.51 -15.16 -6.49
CA ARG A 22 24.47 -14.50 -5.60
C ARG A 22 25.43 -13.56 -6.30
N ASP A 23 25.52 -13.63 -7.62
CA ASP A 23 26.45 -12.88 -8.45
C ASP A 23 25.83 -11.63 -9.09
N VAL A 24 24.64 -11.19 -8.66
CA VAL A 24 24.09 -9.91 -9.11
C VAL A 24 24.98 -8.74 -8.66
N CYS A 25 25.23 -7.79 -9.55
CA CYS A 25 26.06 -6.62 -9.28
C CYS A 25 25.30 -5.44 -8.68
N GLY A 26 23.98 -5.45 -8.77
CA GLY A 26 23.12 -4.42 -8.20
C GLY A 26 21.64 -4.72 -8.37
N VAL A 27 20.82 -3.92 -7.72
CA VAL A 27 19.36 -4.00 -7.74
C VAL A 27 18.80 -2.73 -8.35
N ILE A 28 17.86 -2.90 -9.27
CA ILE A 28 17.08 -1.81 -9.90
C ILE A 28 15.62 -1.98 -9.49
N GLY A 29 15.15 -1.12 -8.61
CA GLY A 29 13.75 -1.11 -8.18
C GLY A 29 12.86 -0.36 -9.17
N CYS A 30 11.69 -0.91 -9.49
CA CYS A 30 10.69 -0.21 -10.30
C CYS A 30 9.93 0.79 -9.42
N PRO A 31 10.02 2.10 -9.65
CA PRO A 31 9.24 3.07 -8.89
C PRO A 31 7.73 2.87 -9.17
N ARG A 32 6.93 3.05 -8.21
CA ARG A 32 7.04 3.50 -6.83
C ARG A 32 7.22 2.33 -5.86
N SER A 33 6.29 1.38 -5.84
CA SER A 33 6.18 0.30 -4.85
C SER A 33 7.24 -0.79 -5.00
N GLY A 34 7.74 -1.06 -6.22
CA GLY A 34 8.84 -2.00 -6.43
C GLY A 34 10.16 -1.60 -5.76
N MET A 35 10.32 -0.32 -5.37
CA MET A 35 11.46 0.14 -4.58
C MET A 35 11.50 -0.48 -3.18
N ILE A 36 10.36 -0.86 -2.61
CA ILE A 36 10.27 -1.41 -1.25
C ILE A 36 10.97 -2.78 -1.18
N PRO A 37 10.52 -3.82 -1.93
CA PRO A 37 11.23 -5.11 -1.95
C PRO A 37 12.64 -4.98 -2.50
N ALA A 38 12.90 -4.07 -3.45
CA ALA A 38 14.23 -3.84 -4.00
C ALA A 38 15.22 -3.40 -2.92
N ALA A 39 14.83 -2.47 -2.05
CA ALA A 39 15.67 -2.01 -0.93
C ALA A 39 15.97 -3.15 0.05
N MET A 40 14.98 -3.92 0.44
CA MET A 40 15.15 -5.08 1.33
C MET A 40 16.13 -6.10 0.73
N ILE A 41 15.98 -6.41 -0.56
CA ILE A 41 16.85 -7.38 -1.26
C ILE A 41 18.26 -6.83 -1.38
N ALA A 42 18.43 -5.55 -1.75
CA ALA A 42 19.75 -4.93 -1.88
C ALA A 42 20.54 -4.96 -0.57
N GLU A 43 19.89 -4.68 0.56
CA GLU A 43 20.51 -4.79 1.90
C GLU A 43 20.91 -6.24 2.23
N HIS A 44 20.05 -7.23 1.94
CA HIS A 44 20.39 -8.65 2.18
C HIS A 44 21.58 -9.14 1.33
N LEU A 45 21.72 -8.63 0.10
CA LEU A 45 22.78 -9.00 -0.81
C LEU A 45 24.06 -8.14 -0.64
N ASN A 46 23.96 -7.04 0.11
CA ASN A 46 25.01 -6.01 0.24
C ASN A 46 25.48 -5.47 -1.13
N VAL A 47 24.52 -5.09 -1.98
CA VAL A 47 24.76 -4.50 -3.31
C VAL A 47 24.07 -3.15 -3.42
N GLY A 48 24.45 -2.36 -4.44
CA GLY A 48 23.83 -1.05 -4.69
C GLY A 48 22.37 -1.15 -5.15
N LEU A 49 21.59 -0.11 -4.84
CA LEU A 49 20.19 0.06 -5.26
C LEU A 49 20.06 1.34 -6.09
N SER A 50 19.29 1.26 -7.17
CA SER A 50 18.89 2.43 -7.96
C SER A 50 17.52 2.21 -8.60
N SER A 51 17.04 3.19 -9.40
CA SER A 51 15.90 3.02 -10.31
C SER A 51 16.37 3.12 -11.77
N PRO A 52 15.58 2.65 -12.75
CA PRO A 52 15.95 2.81 -14.16
C PRO A 52 16.19 4.27 -14.55
N GLU A 53 15.34 5.19 -14.09
CA GLU A 53 15.44 6.62 -14.35
C GLU A 53 16.70 7.21 -13.76
N ALA A 54 16.98 6.94 -12.49
CA ALA A 54 18.18 7.45 -11.81
C ALA A 54 19.48 6.97 -12.48
N VAL A 55 19.51 5.75 -13.02
CA VAL A 55 20.65 5.24 -13.77
C VAL A 55 20.80 6.01 -15.10
N ILE A 56 19.70 6.24 -15.82
CA ILE A 56 19.70 6.99 -17.10
C ILE A 56 20.19 8.44 -16.85
N ASP A 57 19.64 9.09 -15.82
CA ASP A 57 19.99 10.48 -15.48
C ASP A 57 21.47 10.59 -15.04
N CYS A 58 21.96 9.59 -14.32
CA CYS A 58 23.36 9.53 -13.88
C CYS A 58 24.34 9.20 -15.02
N GLY A 59 23.88 8.58 -16.11
CA GLY A 59 24.68 8.17 -17.26
C GLY A 59 25.63 6.98 -16.97
N SER A 60 25.52 6.31 -15.85
CA SER A 60 26.33 5.13 -15.48
C SER A 60 25.62 4.27 -14.43
N VAL A 61 25.57 2.97 -14.68
CA VAL A 61 25.04 1.98 -13.74
C VAL A 61 25.90 1.95 -12.46
N GLU A 62 27.21 1.88 -12.61
CA GLU A 62 28.16 1.78 -11.47
C GLU A 62 28.08 3.03 -10.56
N LYS A 63 27.99 4.23 -11.16
CA LYS A 63 27.85 5.46 -10.38
C LYS A 63 26.52 5.51 -9.64
N ALA A 64 25.41 5.16 -10.32
CA ALA A 64 24.08 5.16 -9.71
C ALA A 64 23.97 4.16 -8.55
N LEU A 65 24.55 2.97 -8.70
CA LEU A 65 24.57 1.95 -7.66
C LEU A 65 25.50 2.29 -6.49
N SER A 66 26.58 3.04 -6.72
CA SER A 66 27.54 3.44 -5.68
C SER A 66 27.19 4.74 -4.95
N ALA A 67 26.15 5.46 -5.38
CA ALA A 67 25.77 6.78 -4.84
C ALA A 67 25.33 6.76 -3.37
N HIS A 68 25.11 5.60 -2.78
CA HIS A 68 24.70 5.42 -1.37
C HIS A 68 25.89 5.34 -0.39
N GLY A 69 26.85 6.21 -0.57
CA GLY A 69 27.88 6.68 0.36
C GLY A 69 28.39 5.73 1.46
N GLY A 70 29.67 5.40 1.40
CA GLY A 70 30.47 5.00 2.56
C GLY A 70 30.47 3.50 2.95
N ARG A 71 29.57 2.69 2.47
CA ARG A 71 29.60 1.22 2.65
C ARG A 71 30.45 0.58 1.55
N ARG A 72 31.31 -0.38 1.90
CA ARG A 72 31.89 -1.29 0.92
C ARG A 72 30.79 -2.18 0.39
N LEU A 73 30.24 -1.84 -0.76
CA LEU A 73 29.35 -2.74 -1.49
C LEU A 73 30.14 -3.96 -1.96
N ARG A 74 29.45 -5.08 -2.10
CA ARG A 74 30.04 -6.29 -2.65
C ARG A 74 30.47 -6.04 -4.10
N ALA A 75 31.77 -6.06 -4.36
CA ALA A 75 32.29 -6.01 -5.72
C ALA A 75 32.09 -7.38 -6.39
N THR A 76 31.52 -7.37 -7.58
CA THR A 76 31.41 -8.57 -8.42
C THR A 76 31.77 -8.22 -9.86
N ALA A 77 32.46 -9.15 -10.55
CA ALA A 77 32.74 -9.04 -11.98
C ALA A 77 31.50 -9.31 -12.85
N SER A 78 30.43 -9.78 -12.25
CA SER A 78 29.16 -10.04 -12.96
C SER A 78 28.54 -8.74 -13.46
N LYS A 79 27.82 -8.85 -14.57
CA LYS A 79 27.00 -7.80 -15.16
C LYS A 79 25.49 -8.07 -14.99
N LYS A 80 25.09 -8.96 -14.09
CA LYS A 80 23.69 -9.28 -13.80
C LYS A 80 23.08 -8.20 -12.94
N LEU A 81 22.00 -7.58 -13.42
CA LEU A 81 21.17 -6.61 -12.68
C LEU A 81 19.86 -7.26 -12.28
N LEU A 82 19.52 -7.21 -11.00
CA LEU A 82 18.22 -7.65 -10.51
C LEU A 82 17.21 -6.51 -10.64
N VAL A 83 16.20 -6.67 -11.48
CA VAL A 83 15.12 -5.69 -11.69
C VAL A 83 13.91 -6.13 -10.87
N VAL A 84 13.51 -5.32 -9.90
CA VAL A 84 12.54 -5.72 -8.88
C VAL A 84 11.27 -4.88 -8.95
N GLU A 85 10.13 -5.57 -8.97
CA GLU A 85 8.80 -5.00 -8.82
C GLU A 85 8.09 -5.65 -7.62
N ASP A 86 7.10 -4.98 -7.02
CA ASP A 86 6.35 -5.54 -5.90
C ASP A 86 5.38 -6.65 -6.37
N THR A 87 4.66 -6.43 -7.45
CA THR A 87 3.61 -7.36 -7.90
C THR A 87 3.61 -7.57 -9.41
N CYS A 88 3.12 -8.73 -9.84
CA CYS A 88 2.80 -8.97 -11.25
C CYS A 88 1.40 -9.54 -11.42
N ALA A 89 0.44 -8.69 -11.80
CA ALA A 89 -0.87 -9.10 -12.28
C ALA A 89 -0.84 -9.37 -13.79
N ARG A 90 -0.53 -8.36 -14.58
CA ARG A 90 -0.43 -8.43 -16.04
C ARG A 90 0.98 -8.22 -16.59
N GLY A 91 1.92 -7.77 -15.76
CA GLY A 91 3.31 -7.55 -16.15
C GLY A 91 3.58 -6.25 -16.92
N ARG A 92 2.70 -5.25 -16.83
CA ARG A 92 2.89 -3.95 -17.53
C ARG A 92 4.06 -3.15 -16.95
N ALA A 93 4.22 -3.14 -15.63
CA ALA A 93 5.32 -2.44 -14.96
C ALA A 93 6.67 -3.07 -15.36
N LEU A 94 6.75 -4.41 -15.36
CA LEU A 94 7.94 -5.12 -15.83
C LEU A 94 8.24 -4.85 -17.30
N LEU A 95 7.21 -4.82 -18.17
CA LEU A 95 7.39 -4.46 -19.59
C LEU A 95 7.95 -3.04 -19.72
N SER A 96 7.39 -2.08 -18.98
CA SER A 96 7.90 -0.70 -18.95
C SER A 96 9.36 -0.63 -18.49
N ALA A 97 9.71 -1.36 -17.42
CA ALA A 97 11.10 -1.46 -16.97
C ALA A 97 12.00 -2.06 -18.05
N LYS A 98 11.56 -3.14 -18.71
CA LYS A 98 12.29 -3.78 -19.80
C LYS A 98 12.56 -2.82 -20.96
N GLU A 99 11.60 -1.97 -21.33
CA GLU A 99 11.80 -0.96 -22.37
C GLU A 99 12.85 0.09 -21.95
N LYS A 100 12.84 0.56 -20.69
CA LYS A 100 13.83 1.50 -20.15
C LYS A 100 15.24 0.92 -20.13
N LEU A 101 15.38 -0.37 -19.86
CA LEU A 101 16.67 -1.05 -19.86
C LEU A 101 17.27 -1.25 -21.25
N LYS A 102 16.56 -0.91 -22.34
CA LYS A 102 17.14 -0.82 -23.69
C LYS A 102 18.01 0.43 -23.91
N HIS A 103 17.97 1.38 -22.98
CA HIS A 103 18.80 2.59 -23.04
C HIS A 103 20.30 2.20 -23.04
N PRO A 104 21.15 2.86 -23.86
CA PRO A 104 22.57 2.50 -24.03
C PRO A 104 23.38 2.41 -22.72
N VAL A 105 22.98 3.12 -21.67
CA VAL A 105 23.64 3.07 -20.36
C VAL A 105 23.64 1.66 -19.75
N PHE A 106 22.68 0.81 -20.12
CA PHE A 106 22.58 -0.58 -19.66
C PHE A 106 23.26 -1.59 -20.61
N ALA A 107 23.94 -1.12 -21.66
CA ALA A 107 24.61 -2.01 -22.61
C ALA A 107 25.63 -2.91 -21.90
N GLY A 108 25.57 -4.21 -22.18
CA GLY A 108 26.44 -5.22 -21.56
C GLY A 108 25.99 -5.71 -20.18
N TYR A 109 24.86 -5.21 -19.67
CA TYR A 109 24.23 -5.78 -18.47
C TYR A 109 23.16 -6.81 -18.82
N GLU A 110 22.98 -7.79 -17.95
CA GLU A 110 22.01 -8.88 -18.06
C GLU A 110 20.89 -8.66 -17.02
N PRO A 111 19.70 -8.17 -17.40
CA PRO A 111 18.61 -7.97 -16.46
C PRO A 111 17.95 -9.31 -16.08
N ILE A 112 17.71 -9.52 -14.80
CA ILE A 112 16.90 -10.60 -14.23
C ILE A 112 15.68 -9.95 -13.55
N PHE A 113 14.47 -10.28 -14.01
CA PHE A 113 13.23 -9.70 -13.52
C PHE A 113 12.67 -10.49 -12.34
N LEU A 114 12.51 -9.83 -11.21
CA LEU A 114 11.94 -10.40 -10.00
C LEU A 114 10.67 -9.64 -9.58
N VAL A 115 9.66 -10.37 -9.13
CA VAL A 115 8.52 -9.79 -8.41
C VAL A 115 8.41 -10.40 -7.02
N ALA A 116 8.01 -9.58 -6.03
CA ALA A 116 7.71 -10.14 -4.72
C ALA A 116 6.48 -11.05 -4.81
N TYR A 117 5.41 -10.59 -5.45
CA TYR A 117 4.16 -11.34 -5.55
C TYR A 117 3.70 -11.55 -6.99
N LEU A 118 3.56 -12.83 -7.35
CA LEU A 118 2.98 -13.26 -8.63
C LEU A 118 1.49 -13.50 -8.41
N GLU A 119 0.62 -12.57 -8.87
CA GLU A 119 -0.82 -12.61 -8.61
C GLU A 119 -1.70 -12.84 -9.85
N GLY A 120 -1.17 -12.64 -11.05
CA GLY A 120 -1.93 -12.76 -12.28
C GLY A 120 -1.24 -13.55 -13.39
N ARG A 121 -1.79 -13.47 -14.62
CA ARG A 121 -1.30 -14.22 -15.77
C ARG A 121 -0.01 -13.67 -16.39
N CYS A 122 0.35 -12.41 -16.07
CA CYS A 122 1.52 -11.73 -16.62
C CYS A 122 1.54 -11.69 -18.16
N ASP A 123 0.39 -11.38 -18.77
CA ASP A 123 0.17 -11.44 -20.23
C ASP A 123 1.18 -10.62 -21.05
N TYR A 124 1.76 -9.55 -20.48
CA TYR A 124 2.70 -8.66 -21.17
C TYR A 124 4.16 -8.99 -20.90
N CYS A 125 4.49 -9.36 -19.67
CA CYS A 125 5.84 -9.71 -19.26
C CYS A 125 5.81 -10.64 -18.06
N MET A 126 6.37 -11.83 -18.21
CA MET A 126 6.54 -12.79 -17.12
C MET A 126 7.86 -12.49 -16.40
N PRO A 127 7.90 -12.45 -15.05
CA PRO A 127 9.14 -12.37 -14.32
C PRO A 127 9.93 -13.68 -14.38
N ASP A 128 11.27 -13.58 -14.24
CA ASP A 128 12.15 -14.76 -14.14
C ASP A 128 12.07 -15.40 -12.77
N ILE A 129 11.86 -14.57 -11.73
CA ILE A 129 11.81 -14.99 -10.33
C ILE A 129 10.60 -14.36 -9.64
N TRP A 130 9.97 -15.10 -8.75
CA TRP A 130 8.98 -14.57 -7.78
C TRP A 130 9.27 -15.10 -6.39
N LEU A 131 9.08 -14.23 -5.39
CA LEU A 131 9.24 -14.65 -4.00
C LEU A 131 8.07 -15.56 -3.62
N ARG A 132 6.82 -15.09 -3.85
CA ARG A 132 5.61 -15.85 -3.55
C ARG A 132 4.62 -15.84 -4.73
N ASN A 133 4.04 -17.00 -5.02
CA ASN A 133 2.93 -17.12 -5.96
C ASN A 133 1.61 -17.12 -5.17
N ILE A 134 0.78 -16.11 -5.42
CA ILE A 134 -0.49 -15.90 -4.72
C ILE A 134 -1.70 -15.92 -5.67
N ARG A 135 -1.52 -16.42 -6.90
CA ARG A 135 -2.57 -16.42 -7.94
C ARG A 135 -3.89 -17.01 -7.46
N GLU A 136 -3.82 -18.15 -6.78
CA GLU A 136 -5.02 -18.86 -6.31
C GLU A 136 -5.74 -18.08 -5.21
N GLN A 137 -4.99 -17.46 -4.28
CA GLN A 137 -5.57 -16.65 -3.21
C GLN A 137 -6.10 -15.30 -3.72
N ALA A 138 -5.44 -14.71 -4.73
CA ALA A 138 -5.81 -13.42 -5.28
C ALA A 138 -7.09 -13.46 -6.11
N LYS A 139 -7.32 -14.54 -6.88
CA LYS A 139 -8.50 -14.67 -7.76
C LYS A 139 -9.83 -14.67 -7.01
N ASP A 140 -9.84 -15.15 -5.76
CA ASP A 140 -11.04 -15.25 -4.93
C ASP A 140 -11.38 -13.91 -4.22
N GLY A 141 -10.56 -12.90 -4.40
CA GLY A 141 -10.83 -11.56 -3.90
C GLY A 141 -11.85 -10.81 -4.77
N PRO A 142 -12.57 -9.81 -4.20
CA PRO A 142 -13.60 -9.05 -4.92
C PRO A 142 -13.04 -8.23 -6.09
N PHE A 143 -11.73 -8.06 -6.14
CA PHE A 143 -11.02 -7.39 -7.22
C PHE A 143 -10.25 -8.34 -8.15
N GLY A 144 -10.15 -9.64 -7.80
CA GLY A 144 -9.26 -10.58 -8.48
C GLY A 144 -7.77 -10.30 -8.28
N TRP A 145 -7.41 -9.51 -7.23
CA TRP A 145 -6.03 -9.26 -6.80
C TRP A 145 -5.93 -9.13 -5.28
N ALA A 146 -4.69 -9.15 -4.75
CA ALA A 146 -4.41 -8.93 -3.34
C ALA A 146 -4.47 -7.45 -2.97
N ILE A 147 -4.76 -7.16 -1.70
CA ILE A 147 -4.60 -5.82 -1.12
C ILE A 147 -3.24 -5.77 -0.43
N TYR A 148 -2.49 -4.70 -0.66
CA TYR A 148 -1.18 -4.49 -0.08
C TYR A 148 -1.20 -3.30 0.86
N GLU A 149 -0.60 -3.44 2.05
CA GLU A 149 -0.54 -2.37 3.05
C GLU A 149 0.00 -1.05 2.45
N TRP A 150 1.06 -1.13 1.64
CA TRP A 150 1.67 0.04 1.01
C TRP A 150 0.84 0.70 -0.10
N ASN A 151 -0.23 0.06 -0.55
CA ASN A 151 -1.13 0.58 -1.57
C ASN A 151 -2.56 0.84 -1.05
N LEU A 152 -2.85 0.55 0.22
CA LEU A 152 -4.20 0.60 0.79
C LEU A 152 -4.88 1.95 0.58
N PHE A 153 -4.15 3.05 0.77
CA PHE A 153 -4.67 4.42 0.59
C PHE A 153 -4.31 5.04 -0.76
N ALA A 154 -3.48 4.38 -1.57
CA ALA A 154 -2.93 4.94 -2.81
C ALA A 154 -3.45 4.26 -4.09
N HIS A 155 -4.26 3.22 -4.00
CA HIS A 155 -4.81 2.50 -5.15
C HIS A 155 -6.21 3.00 -5.47
N GLY A 156 -6.36 3.91 -6.46
CA GLY A 156 -7.60 4.63 -6.77
C GLY A 156 -8.85 3.74 -6.86
N LYS A 157 -8.82 2.64 -7.63
CA LYS A 157 -9.97 1.72 -7.74
C LYS A 157 -10.34 1.02 -6.43
N LEU A 158 -9.39 0.83 -5.51
CA LEU A 158 -9.67 0.29 -4.18
C LEU A 158 -10.30 1.37 -3.31
N THR A 159 -9.67 2.54 -3.24
CA THR A 159 -10.11 3.65 -2.39
C THR A 159 -11.48 4.20 -2.77
N GLU A 160 -11.85 4.21 -4.07
CA GLU A 160 -13.19 4.57 -4.56
C GLU A 160 -14.30 3.63 -4.09
N ARG A 161 -13.99 2.41 -3.67
CA ARG A 161 -14.94 1.39 -3.20
C ARG A 161 -14.70 0.98 -1.75
N THR A 162 -13.93 1.80 -1.02
CA THR A 162 -13.61 1.61 0.39
C THR A 162 -14.36 2.64 1.21
N LEU A 163 -14.97 2.18 2.28
CA LEU A 163 -15.55 3.02 3.32
C LEU A 163 -14.52 3.18 4.44
N PHE A 164 -14.18 4.40 4.78
CA PHE A 164 -13.17 4.71 5.78
C PHE A 164 -13.82 5.21 7.08
N ASP A 165 -13.32 4.76 8.23
CA ASP A 165 -13.53 5.52 9.46
C ASP A 165 -12.73 6.82 9.40
N LEU A 166 -13.11 7.81 10.20
CA LEU A 166 -12.42 9.10 10.23
C LEU A 166 -11.37 9.13 11.32
N ASP A 167 -11.81 8.99 12.57
CA ASP A 167 -10.96 9.08 13.74
C ASP A 167 -10.07 7.84 13.88
N GLY A 168 -8.77 8.07 14.07
CA GLY A 168 -7.76 7.00 14.09
C GLY A 168 -7.37 6.43 12.72
N VAL A 169 -8.11 6.75 11.63
CA VAL A 169 -7.82 6.30 10.25
C VAL A 169 -7.35 7.45 9.38
N LEU A 170 -8.20 8.39 9.06
CA LEU A 170 -7.85 9.53 8.19
C LEU A 170 -7.19 10.67 8.97
N CYS A 171 -7.50 10.78 10.25
CA CYS A 171 -6.83 11.68 11.19
C CYS A 171 -6.53 10.94 12.50
N GLU A 172 -5.72 11.54 13.36
CA GLU A 172 -5.48 11.01 14.69
C GLU A 172 -6.79 10.98 15.52
N GLU A 173 -6.78 10.25 16.64
CA GLU A 173 -7.93 10.19 17.55
C GLU A 173 -8.18 11.57 18.20
N PRO A 174 -9.44 12.02 18.25
CA PRO A 174 -9.80 13.26 18.93
C PRO A 174 -9.66 13.15 20.45
N PRO A 175 -9.58 14.28 21.16
CA PRO A 175 -9.78 14.31 22.62
C PRO A 175 -11.20 13.85 23.00
N ASP A 176 -11.44 13.71 24.29
CA ASP A 176 -12.76 13.28 24.81
C ASP A 176 -13.87 14.25 24.37
N GLU A 177 -14.93 13.74 23.74
CA GLU A 177 -16.09 14.54 23.31
C GLU A 177 -16.78 15.29 24.48
N ARG A 178 -16.54 14.87 25.72
CA ARG A 178 -17.04 15.56 26.94
C ARG A 178 -16.32 16.87 27.21
N ASP A 179 -15.09 17.02 26.76
CA ASP A 179 -14.40 18.32 26.72
C ASP A 179 -14.74 19.04 25.41
N VAL A 180 -15.92 19.65 25.41
CA VAL A 180 -16.51 20.23 24.19
C VAL A 180 -15.60 21.27 23.53
N PRO A 181 -14.98 22.25 24.22
CA PRO A 181 -14.10 23.22 23.57
C PRO A 181 -12.89 22.60 22.89
N GLU A 182 -12.23 21.65 23.55
CA GLU A 182 -11.04 20.98 23.01
C GLU A 182 -11.41 20.07 21.83
N TYR A 183 -12.50 19.32 21.96
CA TYR A 183 -13.02 18.46 20.90
C TYR A 183 -13.39 19.27 19.65
N GLU A 184 -14.14 20.38 19.78
CA GLU A 184 -14.53 21.23 18.67
C GLU A 184 -13.33 21.90 17.98
N ALA A 185 -12.36 22.36 18.76
CA ALA A 185 -11.11 22.89 18.21
C ALA A 185 -10.34 21.85 17.41
N TYR A 186 -10.29 20.60 17.91
CA TYR A 186 -9.64 19.49 17.21
C TYR A 186 -10.35 19.13 15.91
N ILE A 187 -11.68 18.92 15.91
CA ILE A 187 -12.40 18.50 14.69
C ILE A 187 -12.36 19.53 13.58
N GLN A 188 -12.17 20.81 13.92
CA GLN A 188 -11.92 21.88 12.95
C GLN A 188 -10.48 21.91 12.41
N ASN A 189 -9.52 21.36 13.15
CA ASN A 189 -8.10 21.34 12.80
C ASN A 189 -7.50 19.95 13.10
N PRO A 190 -8.02 18.88 12.48
CA PRO A 190 -7.55 17.53 12.77
C PRO A 190 -6.13 17.32 12.27
N VAL A 191 -5.37 16.47 12.97
CA VAL A 191 -4.05 16.04 12.54
C VAL A 191 -4.20 14.93 11.50
N PRO A 192 -3.80 15.14 10.24
CA PRO A 192 -3.96 14.13 9.19
C PRO A 192 -3.06 12.92 9.45
N LYS A 193 -3.56 11.73 9.11
CA LYS A 193 -2.86 10.45 9.24
C LYS A 193 -2.72 9.76 7.89
N PHE A 194 -3.80 9.24 7.33
CA PHE A 194 -3.80 8.63 6.00
C PHE A 194 -4.77 9.35 5.07
N ILE A 195 -4.27 9.77 3.90
CA ILE A 195 -5.07 10.51 2.91
C ILE A 195 -5.25 9.62 1.67
N PRO A 196 -6.47 9.10 1.43
CA PRO A 196 -6.76 8.30 0.25
C PRO A 196 -6.66 9.10 -1.05
N THR A 197 -6.23 8.45 -2.14
CA THR A 197 -6.11 9.06 -3.47
C THR A 197 -7.37 8.90 -4.34
N ALA A 198 -8.54 8.68 -3.74
CA ALA A 198 -9.81 8.62 -4.46
C ALA A 198 -10.27 10.02 -4.91
N GLU A 199 -11.02 10.09 -6.02
CA GLU A 199 -11.70 11.32 -6.44
C GLU A 199 -12.75 11.74 -5.41
N THR A 200 -13.53 10.79 -4.90
CA THR A 200 -14.44 10.96 -3.78
C THR A 200 -14.06 10.01 -2.66
N VAL A 201 -13.84 10.54 -1.46
CA VAL A 201 -13.53 9.73 -0.27
C VAL A 201 -14.82 9.47 0.51
N HIS A 202 -15.15 8.20 0.71
CA HIS A 202 -16.35 7.78 1.42
C HIS A 202 -16.02 7.51 2.89
N ILE A 203 -16.65 8.26 3.77
CA ILE A 203 -16.34 8.29 5.21
C ILE A 203 -17.58 7.89 6.01
N CYS A 204 -17.43 6.97 6.95
CA CYS A 204 -18.44 6.60 7.92
C CYS A 204 -17.89 6.75 9.33
N THR A 205 -18.22 7.83 10.00
CA THR A 205 -17.74 8.16 11.33
C THR A 205 -18.87 8.17 12.37
N TYR A 206 -18.53 7.86 13.61
CA TYR A 206 -19.50 7.94 14.72
C TYR A 206 -19.57 9.35 15.33
N ARG A 207 -18.92 10.37 14.73
CA ARG A 207 -19.14 11.77 15.12
C ARG A 207 -20.61 12.14 14.94
N LEU A 208 -21.11 12.98 15.84
CA LEU A 208 -22.51 13.41 15.78
C LEU A 208 -22.75 14.39 14.65
N LEU A 209 -23.92 14.28 14.02
CA LEU A 209 -24.37 15.12 12.89
C LEU A 209 -24.30 16.63 13.18
N LYS A 210 -24.47 17.04 14.45
CA LYS A 210 -24.32 18.46 14.87
C LYS A 210 -22.95 19.06 14.56
N TYR A 211 -21.92 18.22 14.36
CA TYR A 211 -20.56 18.65 14.03
C TYR A 211 -20.23 18.59 12.54
N THR A 212 -21.24 18.48 11.66
CA THR A 212 -21.03 18.32 10.20
C THR A 212 -20.14 19.41 9.62
N ASP A 213 -20.51 20.68 9.84
CA ASP A 213 -19.78 21.82 9.23
C ASP A 213 -18.33 21.90 9.73
N MET A 214 -18.11 21.66 11.04
CA MET A 214 -16.77 21.63 11.61
C MET A 214 -15.94 20.47 11.04
N THR A 215 -16.55 19.30 10.89
CA THR A 215 -15.90 18.12 10.32
C THR A 215 -15.54 18.35 8.86
N LEU A 216 -16.44 18.89 8.04
CA LEU A 216 -16.17 19.22 6.63
C LEU A 216 -15.07 20.28 6.49
N SER A 217 -15.07 21.28 7.36
CA SER A 217 -13.99 22.29 7.43
C SER A 217 -12.64 21.62 7.73
N GLY A 218 -12.60 20.73 8.72
CA GLY A 218 -11.38 19.98 9.07
C GLY A 218 -10.90 19.07 7.94
N LEU A 219 -11.81 18.33 7.29
CA LEU A 219 -11.49 17.49 6.13
C LEU A 219 -10.89 18.31 4.97
N SER A 220 -11.46 19.48 4.69
CA SER A 220 -10.94 20.39 3.66
C SER A 220 -9.53 20.87 3.96
N LYS A 221 -9.21 21.16 5.22
CA LYS A 221 -7.84 21.53 5.66
C LYS A 221 -6.84 20.39 5.52
N MET A 222 -7.30 19.14 5.67
CA MET A 222 -6.49 17.94 5.42
C MET A 222 -6.29 17.65 3.92
N GLY A 223 -6.90 18.44 3.02
CA GLY A 223 -6.85 18.22 1.57
C GLY A 223 -7.97 17.32 1.02
N LEU A 224 -8.87 16.83 1.86
CA LEU A 224 -10.03 16.01 1.50
C LEU A 224 -11.23 16.92 1.17
N ARG A 225 -11.30 17.39 -0.08
CA ARG A 225 -12.31 18.37 -0.50
C ARG A 225 -13.62 17.74 -1.01
N ASN A 226 -13.54 16.51 -1.50
CA ASN A 226 -14.69 15.79 -2.01
C ASN A 226 -14.91 14.52 -1.19
N CYS A 227 -15.85 14.61 -0.23
CA CYS A 227 -16.14 13.53 0.70
C CYS A 227 -17.64 13.23 0.73
N ASP A 228 -17.99 11.93 0.67
CA ASP A 228 -19.32 11.45 1.06
C ASP A 228 -19.26 11.05 2.53
N LEU A 229 -19.88 11.86 3.39
CA LEU A 229 -19.76 11.76 4.84
C LEU A 229 -21.02 11.21 5.47
N LYS A 230 -20.92 10.07 6.18
CA LYS A 230 -21.97 9.48 7.00
C LYS A 230 -21.65 9.68 8.46
N MET A 231 -22.55 10.36 9.17
CA MET A 231 -22.40 10.73 10.59
C MET A 231 -23.57 10.22 11.43
N ALA A 232 -23.33 9.98 12.71
CA ALA A 232 -24.34 9.51 13.65
C ALA A 232 -25.33 10.61 14.02
N THR A 233 -26.63 10.29 14.03
CA THR A 233 -27.70 11.20 14.49
C THR A 233 -27.83 11.23 16.02
N GLY A 234 -27.34 10.19 16.72
CA GLY A 234 -27.40 10.01 18.16
C GLY A 234 -26.47 8.91 18.64
N ARG A 235 -26.58 8.57 19.92
CA ARG A 235 -25.80 7.52 20.61
C ARG A 235 -26.70 6.34 21.03
N ASP A 236 -27.78 6.10 20.32
CA ASP A 236 -28.79 5.07 20.59
C ASP A 236 -28.29 3.63 20.35
N ARG A 237 -27.21 3.50 19.58
CA ARG A 237 -26.56 2.21 19.29
C ARG A 237 -25.04 2.34 19.30
N PRO A 238 -24.30 1.24 19.51
CA PRO A 238 -22.83 1.25 19.46
C PRO A 238 -22.29 1.68 18.09
N ALA A 239 -21.09 2.31 18.06
CA ALA A 239 -20.46 2.81 16.85
C ALA A 239 -20.34 1.73 15.76
N TRP A 240 -19.93 0.51 16.12
CA TRP A 240 -19.78 -0.60 15.17
C TRP A 240 -21.11 -1.03 14.53
N GLN A 241 -22.25 -0.95 15.25
CA GLN A 241 -23.57 -1.24 14.68
C GLN A 241 -24.00 -0.15 13.66
N PHE A 242 -23.72 1.11 13.98
CA PHE A 242 -23.96 2.22 13.05
C PHE A 242 -23.16 2.05 11.77
N LYS A 243 -21.84 1.82 11.88
CA LYS A 243 -20.94 1.63 10.75
C LYS A 243 -21.31 0.39 9.93
N ALA A 244 -21.63 -0.72 10.58
CA ALA A 244 -22.04 -1.95 9.92
C ALA A 244 -23.30 -1.77 9.06
N ALA A 245 -24.29 -1.04 9.53
CA ALA A 245 -25.51 -0.78 8.78
C ALA A 245 -25.22 -0.08 7.44
N PHE A 246 -24.38 0.97 7.44
CA PHE A 246 -23.97 1.63 6.19
C PHE A 246 -23.11 0.76 5.29
N TYR A 247 -22.23 -0.04 5.88
CA TYR A 247 -21.37 -0.94 5.12
C TYR A 247 -22.16 -2.08 4.47
N GLN A 248 -23.22 -2.56 5.13
CA GLN A 248 -24.10 -3.61 4.63
C GLN A 248 -24.89 -3.18 3.41
N ASP A 249 -25.49 -1.98 3.45
CA ASP A 249 -26.48 -1.51 2.47
C ASP A 249 -25.88 -1.06 1.13
N ALA A 250 -24.56 -0.85 1.05
CA ALA A 250 -23.91 -0.34 -0.14
C ALA A 250 -22.95 -1.36 -0.77
N ASN A 251 -22.63 -1.14 -2.04
CA ASN A 251 -21.72 -1.99 -2.81
C ASN A 251 -20.23 -1.71 -2.48
N TRP A 252 -19.92 -1.47 -1.18
CA TRP A 252 -18.58 -1.33 -0.67
C TRP A 252 -17.85 -2.66 -0.69
N LEU A 253 -16.57 -2.64 -1.03
CA LEU A 253 -15.72 -3.83 -1.05
C LEU A 253 -14.87 -3.99 0.20
N LEU A 254 -14.59 -2.88 0.87
CA LEU A 254 -13.72 -2.84 2.04
C LEU A 254 -14.22 -1.78 3.03
N PHE A 255 -14.07 -2.05 4.33
CA PHE A 255 -14.10 -1.05 5.38
C PHE A 255 -12.72 -0.95 6.01
N VAL A 256 -12.27 0.27 6.32
CA VAL A 256 -11.01 0.53 7.03
C VAL A 256 -11.32 1.16 8.37
N GLU A 257 -10.86 0.53 9.44
CA GLU A 257 -11.16 0.85 10.84
C GLU A 257 -9.86 0.95 11.66
N SER A 258 -9.84 1.76 12.70
CA SER A 258 -8.71 1.86 13.63
C SER A 258 -8.84 0.92 14.83
N SER A 259 -10.06 0.69 15.33
CA SER A 259 -10.32 -0.17 16.48
C SER A 259 -10.47 -1.63 16.09
N ASP A 260 -9.58 -2.48 16.60
CA ASP A 260 -9.62 -3.93 16.34
C ASP A 260 -10.95 -4.57 16.76
N LYS A 261 -11.51 -4.14 17.90
CA LYS A 261 -12.82 -4.58 18.37
C LYS A 261 -13.93 -4.18 17.40
N GLN A 262 -13.95 -2.94 16.92
CA GLN A 262 -14.97 -2.48 15.97
C GLN A 262 -14.81 -3.18 14.63
N ALA A 263 -13.59 -3.31 14.11
CA ALA A 263 -13.32 -4.01 12.86
C ALA A 263 -13.88 -5.44 12.86
N ARG A 264 -13.60 -6.19 13.92
CA ARG A 264 -14.13 -7.54 14.11
C ARG A 264 -15.66 -7.56 14.16
N MET A 265 -16.28 -6.69 14.97
CA MET A 265 -17.74 -6.64 15.12
C MET A 265 -18.46 -6.23 13.84
N ILE A 266 -17.87 -5.29 13.05
CA ILE A 266 -18.40 -4.90 11.74
C ILE A 266 -18.35 -6.10 10.78
N HIS A 267 -17.23 -6.82 10.74
CA HIS A 267 -17.09 -8.03 9.91
C HIS A 267 -18.12 -9.11 10.32
N GLU A 268 -18.23 -9.42 11.61
CA GLU A 268 -19.15 -10.44 12.12
C GLU A 268 -20.62 -10.14 11.77
N LEU A 269 -21.03 -8.87 11.74
CA LEU A 269 -22.37 -8.46 11.36
C LEU A 269 -22.61 -8.46 9.87
N THR A 270 -21.62 -8.08 9.07
CA THR A 270 -21.81 -7.84 7.63
C THR A 270 -21.37 -9.01 6.76
N GLY A 271 -20.50 -9.87 7.27
CA GLY A 271 -19.80 -10.89 6.48
C GLY A 271 -18.85 -10.31 5.43
N LYS A 272 -18.62 -8.97 5.44
CA LYS A 272 -17.80 -8.27 4.47
C LYS A 272 -16.40 -7.99 5.03
N PRO A 273 -15.39 -7.79 4.16
CA PRO A 273 -14.00 -7.57 4.60
C PRO A 273 -13.80 -6.24 5.34
N VAL A 274 -13.09 -6.29 6.47
CA VAL A 274 -12.70 -5.12 7.25
C VAL A 274 -11.21 -5.19 7.57
N ILE A 275 -10.47 -4.13 7.27
CA ILE A 275 -9.06 -3.99 7.68
C ILE A 275 -8.99 -3.10 8.92
N CYS A 276 -8.36 -3.63 9.99
CA CYS A 276 -7.93 -2.83 11.11
C CYS A 276 -6.50 -2.35 10.87
N ILE A 277 -6.30 -1.03 10.70
CA ILE A 277 -4.98 -0.48 10.41
C ILE A 277 -4.04 -0.46 11.61
N THR A 278 -4.58 -0.46 12.84
CA THR A 278 -3.76 -0.46 14.06
C THR A 278 -3.10 -1.81 14.31
N THR A 279 -3.78 -2.89 13.96
CA THR A 279 -3.27 -4.27 14.11
C THR A 279 -2.80 -4.87 12.79
N ASN A 280 -2.90 -4.14 11.66
CA ASN A 280 -2.65 -4.62 10.30
C ASN A 280 -3.35 -5.94 9.98
N LYS A 281 -4.59 -6.08 10.44
CA LYS A 281 -5.35 -7.33 10.34
C LYS A 281 -6.55 -7.19 9.41
N LEU A 282 -6.70 -8.17 8.52
CA LEU A 282 -7.91 -8.35 7.72
C LEU A 282 -8.87 -9.30 8.45
N TYR A 283 -10.10 -8.87 8.65
CA TYR A 283 -11.27 -9.68 8.95
C TYR A 283 -12.03 -9.90 7.65
N GLY A 284 -12.05 -11.16 7.14
CA GLY A 284 -12.66 -11.45 5.84
C GLY A 284 -12.68 -12.92 5.47
#